data_7d920835ff95d066e9bfb35b7232b0c3
#
_entry.id   7d920835ff95d066e9bfb35b7232b0c3
#
_cell.length_a   1.000
_cell.length_b   1.000
_cell.length_c   1.000
_cell.angle_alpha   90.00
_cell.angle_beta   90.00
_cell.angle_gamma   90.00
#
_symmetry.space_group_name_H-M   'P 1'
#
loop_
_entity.id
_entity.type
_entity.pdbx_description
1 polymer ?
#
loop_
_entity_poly.entity_id
_entity_poly.type
_entity_poly.pdbx_seq_one_letter_code
_entity_poly.pdbx_strand_id
1 'polypeptide(L)'
;MKLQVFHETSYRYEQPVRRSIQMLRMTPVKTHRQNVLNWQLDLPGKATPWTDAYGNLCHCLVLENASQDIVLRARGSVDLIESDQGEPEGPVPHAVYLRATTLTRVDASIQNFIEPFRSSVKSRPYMALHDVMLALLERMPYETGITHVGDSAVQSFAKGKGVCQDHTHVFLACARFLGVSSRYVSGYLHSAENEQVASHAWAEAWVGGRWIGYDVSNSSDADRGHIRLAHGLDYESASPVRGMRIGGGNETMHSFAKVESDIYDQQ
;
A
#
# COMPACT_ATOMS: atom_id res chain seq x y z
N MET A 1 -9.83 -13.81 11.90
CA MET A 1 -9.70 -14.64 10.67
C MET A 1 -8.23 -14.88 10.42
N LYS A 2 -7.81 -16.15 10.40
CA LYS A 2 -6.41 -16.50 10.15
C LYS A 2 -6.14 -16.63 8.64
N LEU A 3 -5.09 -15.96 8.18
CA LEU A 3 -4.69 -15.92 6.78
C LEU A 3 -3.24 -16.38 6.64
N GLN A 4 -2.98 -17.22 5.63
CA GLN A 4 -1.65 -17.59 5.18
C GLN A 4 -1.25 -16.72 4.00
N VAL A 5 -0.04 -16.21 4.03
CA VAL A 5 0.50 -15.34 2.98
C VAL A 5 1.75 -15.98 2.38
N PHE A 6 1.81 -15.98 1.06
CA PHE A 6 3.03 -16.23 0.30
C PHE A 6 3.20 -15.09 -0.70
N HIS A 7 4.36 -14.44 -0.70
CA HIS A 7 4.71 -13.38 -1.65
C HIS A 7 6.10 -13.66 -2.21
N GLU A 8 6.23 -13.59 -3.53
CA GLU A 8 7.51 -13.64 -4.24
C GLU A 8 7.63 -12.43 -5.17
N THR A 9 8.77 -11.74 -5.09
CA THR A 9 9.19 -10.75 -6.09
C THR A 9 10.50 -11.24 -6.71
N SER A 10 10.50 -11.42 -8.01
CA SER A 10 11.69 -11.86 -8.78
C SER A 10 12.10 -10.80 -9.77
N TYR A 11 13.38 -10.52 -9.79
CA TYR A 11 14.03 -9.62 -10.75
C TYR A 11 14.96 -10.44 -11.62
N ARG A 12 14.86 -10.25 -12.94
CA ARG A 12 15.79 -10.79 -13.92
C ARG A 12 16.45 -9.66 -14.69
N TYR A 13 17.77 -9.70 -14.78
CA TYR A 13 18.60 -8.72 -15.42
C TYR A 13 19.28 -9.29 -16.66
N GLU A 14 19.54 -8.45 -17.67
CA GLU A 14 20.28 -8.90 -18.87
C GLU A 14 21.71 -9.29 -18.57
N GLN A 15 22.33 -8.67 -17.55
CA GLN A 15 23.71 -8.89 -17.13
C GLN A 15 23.78 -9.03 -15.60
N PRO A 16 24.85 -9.60 -15.04
CA PRO A 16 25.04 -9.65 -13.60
C PRO A 16 25.02 -8.25 -12.96
N VAL A 17 24.32 -8.11 -11.84
CA VAL A 17 24.30 -6.90 -11.03
C VAL A 17 25.56 -6.84 -10.19
N ARG A 18 26.35 -5.76 -10.31
CA ARG A 18 27.57 -5.58 -9.51
C ARG A 18 27.26 -5.30 -8.05
N ARG A 19 26.25 -4.46 -7.82
CA ARG A 19 25.78 -4.12 -6.47
C ARG A 19 24.28 -3.81 -6.50
N SER A 20 23.55 -4.30 -5.50
CA SER A 20 22.15 -3.95 -5.25
C SER A 20 21.96 -3.60 -3.79
N ILE A 21 21.26 -2.51 -3.51
CA ILE A 21 20.81 -2.13 -2.17
C ILE A 21 19.30 -2.02 -2.23
N GLN A 22 18.61 -2.84 -1.44
CA GLN A 22 17.15 -2.90 -1.43
C GLN A 22 16.62 -2.64 -0.02
N MET A 23 15.65 -1.74 0.08
CA MET A 23 14.85 -1.49 1.27
C MET A 23 13.56 -2.28 1.16
N LEU A 24 13.35 -3.21 2.06
CA LEU A 24 12.23 -4.14 2.06
C LEU A 24 11.27 -3.79 3.20
N ARG A 25 9.99 -3.62 2.90
CA ARG A 25 8.88 -3.50 3.85
C ARG A 25 7.92 -4.68 3.58
N MET A 26 8.46 -5.89 3.72
CA MET A 26 7.75 -7.14 3.44
C MET A 26 7.37 -7.91 4.72
N THR A 27 7.52 -7.27 5.88
CA THR A 27 7.17 -7.87 7.18
C THR A 27 6.05 -7.04 7.81
N PRO A 28 4.86 -7.64 8.05
CA PRO A 28 3.75 -6.92 8.68
C PRO A 28 4.07 -6.60 10.13
N VAL A 29 3.55 -5.48 10.63
CA VAL A 29 3.62 -5.11 12.03
C VAL A 29 2.35 -5.58 12.75
N LYS A 30 2.47 -5.88 14.06
CA LYS A 30 1.30 -6.05 14.91
C LYS A 30 0.56 -4.71 15.02
N THR A 31 -0.76 -4.72 14.83
CA THR A 31 -1.62 -3.55 14.99
C THR A 31 -2.81 -3.88 15.88
N HIS A 32 -3.72 -2.94 16.05
CA HIS A 32 -4.98 -3.17 16.75
C HIS A 32 -5.86 -4.20 16.02
N ARG A 33 -5.73 -4.31 14.70
CA ARG A 33 -6.57 -5.15 13.83
C ARG A 33 -5.85 -6.36 13.25
N GLN A 34 -4.54 -6.49 13.44
CA GLN A 34 -3.80 -7.65 12.93
C GLN A 34 -2.75 -8.13 13.94
N ASN A 35 -2.68 -9.44 14.13
CA ASN A 35 -1.68 -10.11 14.94
C ASN A 35 -0.83 -11.02 14.05
N VAL A 36 0.48 -10.81 14.02
CA VAL A 36 1.40 -11.65 13.25
C VAL A 36 1.72 -12.91 14.06
N LEU A 37 1.30 -14.06 13.59
CA LEU A 37 1.49 -15.35 14.26
C LEU A 37 2.89 -15.90 14.00
N ASN A 38 3.30 -15.90 12.73
CA ASN A 38 4.65 -16.22 12.29
C ASN A 38 4.95 -15.46 10.99
N TRP A 39 6.24 -15.17 10.74
CA TRP A 39 6.64 -14.52 9.50
C TRP A 39 8.09 -14.81 9.19
N GLN A 40 8.38 -15.09 7.94
CA GLN A 40 9.73 -15.40 7.46
C GLN A 40 10.01 -14.67 6.14
N LEU A 41 11.19 -14.08 6.04
CA LEU A 41 11.75 -13.60 4.78
C LEU A 41 12.82 -14.60 4.30
N ASP A 42 12.71 -15.02 3.04
CA ASP A 42 13.73 -15.79 2.34
C ASP A 42 14.37 -14.85 1.30
N LEU A 43 15.63 -14.50 1.56
CA LEU A 43 16.36 -13.47 0.85
C LEU A 43 17.69 -14.02 0.33
N PRO A 44 18.20 -13.54 -0.80
CA PRO A 44 19.46 -14.01 -1.41
C PRO A 44 20.73 -13.58 -0.64
N GLY A 45 20.58 -12.96 0.52
CA GLY A 45 21.68 -12.51 1.36
C GLY A 45 21.21 -12.04 2.72
N LYS A 46 22.17 -11.64 3.55
CA LYS A 46 21.87 -11.11 4.88
C LYS A 46 21.28 -9.71 4.80
N ALA A 47 20.12 -9.51 5.40
CA ALA A 47 19.48 -8.23 5.51
C ALA A 47 19.56 -7.69 6.95
N THR A 48 19.73 -6.38 7.09
CA THR A 48 19.76 -5.69 8.39
C THR A 48 18.39 -5.15 8.70
N PRO A 49 17.73 -5.56 9.81
CA PRO A 49 16.42 -5.05 10.19
C PRO A 49 16.53 -3.68 10.84
N TRP A 50 15.52 -2.83 10.63
CA TRP A 50 15.31 -1.58 11.39
C TRP A 50 13.82 -1.19 11.34
N THR A 51 13.47 -0.19 12.14
CA THR A 51 12.14 0.43 12.10
C THR A 51 12.26 1.84 11.51
N ASP A 52 11.46 2.15 10.49
CA ASP A 52 11.47 3.49 9.91
C ASP A 52 10.71 4.53 10.76
N ALA A 53 10.73 5.79 10.33
CA ALA A 53 10.09 6.89 11.05
C ALA A 53 8.56 6.72 11.20
N TYR A 54 7.93 5.92 10.35
CA TYR A 54 6.50 5.64 10.41
C TYR A 54 6.16 4.44 11.32
N GLY A 55 7.17 3.71 11.81
CA GLY A 55 6.99 2.50 12.60
C GLY A 55 6.91 1.22 11.77
N ASN A 56 7.19 1.27 10.47
CA ASN A 56 7.23 0.08 9.61
C ASN A 56 8.48 -0.77 9.90
N LEU A 57 8.32 -2.09 9.89
CA LEU A 57 9.44 -3.04 9.93
C LEU A 57 10.13 -3.09 8.56
N CYS A 58 11.39 -2.72 8.54
CA CYS A 58 12.19 -2.61 7.33
C CYS A 58 13.39 -3.54 7.38
N HIS A 59 13.89 -3.95 6.21
CA HIS A 59 15.14 -4.70 6.07
C HIS A 59 15.99 -4.09 4.96
N CYS A 60 17.27 -3.81 5.24
CA CYS A 60 18.22 -3.40 4.22
C CYS A 60 18.99 -4.62 3.73
N LEU A 61 18.74 -5.02 2.50
CA LEU A 61 19.46 -6.08 1.80
C LEU A 61 20.54 -5.47 0.92
N VAL A 62 21.79 -5.84 1.15
CA VAL A 62 22.93 -5.42 0.31
C VAL A 62 23.49 -6.66 -0.35
N LEU A 63 23.56 -6.65 -1.68
CA LEU A 63 24.14 -7.71 -2.50
C LEU A 63 25.31 -7.14 -3.28
N GLU A 64 26.46 -7.78 -3.12
CA GLU A 64 27.68 -7.51 -3.91
C GLU A 64 27.86 -8.66 -4.91
N ASN A 65 28.18 -8.32 -6.16
CA ASN A 65 28.36 -9.30 -7.25
C ASN A 65 27.17 -10.28 -7.35
N ALA A 66 25.95 -9.71 -7.29
CA ALA A 66 24.74 -10.50 -7.40
C ALA A 66 24.62 -11.16 -8.79
N SER A 67 23.90 -12.26 -8.85
CA SER A 67 23.57 -12.94 -10.10
C SER A 67 22.65 -12.09 -10.99
N GLN A 68 22.30 -12.62 -12.16
CA GLN A 68 21.28 -12.03 -13.02
C GLN A 68 19.87 -12.13 -12.43
N ASP A 69 19.65 -13.06 -11.50
CA ASP A 69 18.36 -13.27 -10.86
C ASP A 69 18.44 -12.92 -9.37
N ILE A 70 17.52 -12.10 -8.90
CA ILE A 70 17.32 -11.75 -7.49
C ILE A 70 15.89 -12.12 -7.12
N VAL A 71 15.72 -13.01 -6.15
CA VAL A 71 14.39 -13.45 -5.68
C VAL A 71 14.23 -13.11 -4.21
N LEU A 72 13.13 -12.47 -3.89
CA LEU A 72 12.73 -12.07 -2.54
C LEU A 72 11.43 -12.78 -2.21
N ARG A 73 11.37 -13.49 -1.09
CA ARG A 73 10.15 -14.15 -0.63
C ARG A 73 9.77 -13.71 0.77
N ALA A 74 8.46 -13.58 1.00
CA ALA A 74 7.88 -13.45 2.32
C ALA A 74 6.78 -14.49 2.47
N ARG A 75 6.72 -15.13 3.64
CA ARG A 75 5.67 -16.09 3.98
C ARG A 75 5.36 -16.07 5.45
N GLY A 76 4.12 -16.31 5.78
CA GLY A 76 3.72 -16.38 7.17
C GLY A 76 2.22 -16.36 7.37
N SER A 77 1.81 -16.25 8.62
CA SER A 77 0.41 -16.28 9.04
C SER A 77 0.08 -15.03 9.84
N VAL A 78 -1.06 -14.45 9.53
CA VAL A 78 -1.61 -13.29 10.20
C VAL A 78 -3.03 -13.61 10.66
N ASP A 79 -3.36 -13.25 11.91
CA ASP A 79 -4.73 -13.29 12.41
C ASP A 79 -5.32 -11.89 12.37
N LEU A 80 -6.34 -11.70 11.53
CA LEU A 80 -7.09 -10.45 11.44
C LEU A 80 -8.20 -10.43 12.50
N ILE A 81 -8.17 -9.36 13.29
CA ILE A 81 -9.11 -9.11 14.37
C ILE A 81 -10.23 -8.23 13.80
N GLU A 82 -11.45 -8.72 13.78
CA GLU A 82 -12.60 -7.91 13.40
C GLU A 82 -12.77 -6.78 14.42
N SER A 83 -12.80 -5.57 13.93
CA SER A 83 -13.04 -4.37 14.73
C SER A 83 -13.64 -3.30 13.83
N ASP A 84 -14.76 -2.77 14.23
CA ASP A 84 -15.41 -1.59 13.66
C ASP A 84 -14.72 -0.28 14.08
N GLN A 85 -13.78 -0.37 15.03
CA GLN A 85 -12.97 0.74 15.48
C GLN A 85 -11.70 0.83 14.64
N GLY A 86 -11.52 1.95 13.93
CA GLY A 86 -10.28 2.22 13.20
C GLY A 86 -9.02 2.19 14.08
N GLU A 87 -7.86 2.21 13.48
CA GLU A 87 -6.57 2.17 14.16
C GLU A 87 -6.33 3.46 14.98
N PRO A 88 -5.76 3.37 16.19
CA PRO A 88 -5.39 4.54 16.97
C PRO A 88 -4.25 5.34 16.31
N GLU A 89 -3.96 6.53 16.82
CA GLU A 89 -2.79 7.31 16.42
C GLU A 89 -1.51 6.53 16.75
N GLY A 90 -0.62 6.45 15.77
CA GLY A 90 0.67 5.79 15.92
C GLY A 90 1.76 6.73 16.43
N PRO A 91 3.04 6.35 16.29
CA PRO A 91 4.17 7.16 16.76
C PRO A 91 4.32 8.50 16.02
N VAL A 92 3.76 8.62 14.83
CA VAL A 92 3.76 9.85 14.03
C VAL A 92 2.41 10.53 14.17
N PRO A 93 2.37 11.79 14.65
CA PRO A 93 1.12 12.56 14.74
C PRO A 93 0.39 12.64 13.41
N HIS A 94 -0.94 12.47 13.43
CA HIS A 94 -1.76 12.48 12.22
C HIS A 94 -1.57 13.74 11.37
N ALA A 95 -1.30 14.89 11.98
CA ALA A 95 -1.07 16.16 11.28
C ALA A 95 0.08 16.11 10.26
N VAL A 96 1.08 15.22 10.44
CA VAL A 96 2.18 15.02 9.48
C VAL A 96 1.63 14.52 8.14
N TYR A 97 0.55 13.76 8.16
CA TYR A 97 -0.07 13.17 6.98
C TYR A 97 -1.02 14.12 6.21
N LEU A 98 -1.08 15.40 6.60
CA LEU A 98 -1.64 16.48 5.76
C LEU A 98 -0.68 16.90 4.65
N ARG A 99 0.60 16.57 4.77
CA ARG A 99 1.64 16.97 3.83
C ARG A 99 1.45 16.29 2.48
N ALA A 100 1.28 17.07 1.42
CA ALA A 100 1.35 16.61 0.05
C ALA A 100 2.80 16.27 -0.33
N THR A 101 2.98 15.21 -1.11
CA THR A 101 4.25 14.82 -1.73
C THR A 101 4.21 15.10 -3.23
N THR A 102 5.31 14.87 -3.94
CA THR A 102 5.35 14.96 -5.41
C THR A 102 4.29 14.07 -6.06
N LEU A 103 4.04 12.88 -5.49
CA LEU A 103 3.06 11.91 -5.99
C LEU A 103 1.61 12.25 -5.65
N THR A 104 1.36 13.11 -4.64
CA THR A 104 0.01 13.39 -4.12
C THR A 104 -0.36 14.87 -4.15
N ARG A 105 0.27 15.67 -5.02
CA ARG A 105 -0.15 17.06 -5.27
C ARG A 105 -1.44 17.09 -6.08
N VAL A 106 -2.19 18.19 -5.93
CA VAL A 106 -3.38 18.47 -6.70
C VAL A 106 -3.09 19.52 -7.78
N ASP A 107 -3.78 19.42 -8.89
CA ASP A 107 -3.92 20.47 -9.91
C ASP A 107 -5.35 21.02 -9.92
N ALA A 108 -5.63 21.94 -10.83
CA ALA A 108 -6.96 22.52 -10.98
C ALA A 108 -8.04 21.48 -11.30
N SER A 109 -7.69 20.40 -12.02
CA SER A 109 -8.62 19.33 -12.39
C SER A 109 -9.08 18.55 -11.16
N ILE A 110 -8.13 18.11 -10.31
CA ILE A 110 -8.44 17.41 -9.05
C ILE A 110 -9.16 18.37 -8.09
N GLN A 111 -8.75 19.64 -8.01
CA GLN A 111 -9.43 20.64 -7.16
C GLN A 111 -10.90 20.80 -7.56
N ASN A 112 -11.18 20.98 -8.85
CA ASN A 112 -12.55 21.10 -9.35
C ASN A 112 -13.39 19.83 -9.08
N PHE A 113 -12.79 18.66 -9.18
CA PHE A 113 -13.46 17.39 -8.87
C PHE A 113 -13.84 17.31 -7.38
N ILE A 114 -12.93 17.69 -6.48
CA ILE A 114 -13.12 17.45 -5.04
C ILE A 114 -13.82 18.59 -4.30
N GLU A 115 -13.81 19.82 -4.82
CA GLU A 115 -14.40 21.00 -4.17
C GLU A 115 -15.87 20.83 -3.77
N PRO A 116 -16.74 20.19 -4.56
CA PRO A 116 -18.15 19.96 -4.18
C PRO A 116 -18.32 19.16 -2.86
N PHE A 117 -17.34 18.36 -2.46
CA PHE A 117 -17.39 17.55 -1.24
C PHE A 117 -16.97 18.31 0.03
N ARG A 118 -16.40 19.50 -0.07
CA ARG A 118 -15.81 20.26 1.04
C ARG A 118 -16.75 20.46 2.22
N SER A 119 -17.98 20.86 1.97
CA SER A 119 -18.98 21.09 3.04
C SER A 119 -19.40 19.79 3.72
N SER A 120 -19.57 18.72 2.94
CA SER A 120 -19.93 17.40 3.45
C SER A 120 -18.80 16.78 4.28
N VAL A 121 -17.54 16.93 3.85
CA VAL A 121 -16.38 16.43 4.61
C VAL A 121 -16.25 17.14 5.96
N LYS A 122 -16.57 18.42 6.06
CA LYS A 122 -16.58 19.14 7.33
C LYS A 122 -17.69 18.69 8.28
N SER A 123 -18.87 18.36 7.78
CA SER A 123 -20.05 18.04 8.61
C SER A 123 -20.16 16.55 8.93
N ARG A 124 -19.79 15.67 8.00
CA ARG A 124 -19.91 14.20 8.13
C ARG A 124 -18.72 13.50 7.45
N PRO A 125 -17.51 13.65 7.97
CA PRO A 125 -16.26 13.27 7.27
C PRO A 125 -16.23 11.80 6.83
N TYR A 126 -16.67 10.87 7.66
CA TYR A 126 -16.68 9.45 7.32
C TYR A 126 -17.50 9.16 6.05
N MET A 127 -18.77 9.55 6.03
CA MET A 127 -19.66 9.31 4.89
C MET A 127 -19.21 10.09 3.64
N ALA A 128 -18.75 11.32 3.82
CA ALA A 128 -18.33 12.14 2.69
C ALA A 128 -17.05 11.63 2.02
N LEU A 129 -16.13 11.04 2.77
CA LEU A 129 -14.96 10.37 2.19
C LEU A 129 -15.35 9.06 1.46
N HIS A 130 -16.39 8.37 1.92
CA HIS A 130 -17.01 7.28 1.17
C HIS A 130 -17.60 7.76 -0.16
N ASP A 131 -18.35 8.88 -0.14
CA ASP A 131 -18.89 9.48 -1.35
C ASP A 131 -17.76 9.88 -2.33
N VAL A 132 -16.64 10.42 -1.81
CA VAL A 132 -15.43 10.72 -2.61
C VAL A 132 -14.83 9.44 -3.22
N MET A 133 -14.74 8.35 -2.45
CA MET A 133 -14.23 7.07 -2.91
C MET A 133 -15.04 6.53 -4.10
N LEU A 134 -16.37 6.53 -4.00
CA LEU A 134 -17.27 6.07 -5.06
C LEU A 134 -17.17 6.96 -6.30
N ALA A 135 -17.21 8.29 -6.14
CA ALA A 135 -17.07 9.23 -7.24
C ALA A 135 -15.71 9.12 -7.94
N LEU A 136 -14.65 8.80 -7.17
CA LEU A 136 -13.33 8.61 -7.73
C LEU A 136 -13.25 7.34 -8.57
N LEU A 137 -13.82 6.22 -8.11
CA LEU A 137 -13.83 4.98 -8.87
C LEU A 137 -14.67 5.10 -10.16
N GLU A 138 -15.79 5.83 -10.11
CA GLU A 138 -16.59 6.15 -11.30
C GLU A 138 -15.78 6.99 -12.29
N ARG A 139 -15.03 8.00 -11.81
CA ARG A 139 -14.19 8.88 -12.63
C ARG A 139 -12.95 8.19 -13.19
N MET A 140 -12.43 7.20 -12.45
CA MET A 140 -11.22 6.45 -12.78
C MET A 140 -11.48 4.93 -12.61
N PRO A 141 -12.13 4.25 -13.55
CA PRO A 141 -12.32 2.80 -13.51
C PRO A 141 -10.97 2.06 -13.37
N TYR A 142 -11.01 0.91 -12.68
CA TYR A 142 -9.82 0.07 -12.52
C TYR A 142 -9.40 -0.55 -13.87
N GLU A 143 -8.16 -0.27 -14.28
CA GLU A 143 -7.58 -0.85 -15.50
C GLU A 143 -6.06 -0.98 -15.37
N THR A 144 -5.54 -2.18 -15.60
CA THR A 144 -4.11 -2.47 -15.57
C THR A 144 -3.39 -2.04 -16.83
N GLY A 145 -2.07 -1.78 -16.74
CA GLY A 145 -1.22 -1.48 -17.91
C GLY A 145 -1.32 -0.06 -18.47
N ILE A 146 -2.10 0.83 -17.84
CA ILE A 146 -2.29 2.22 -18.30
C ILE A 146 -1.31 3.18 -17.61
N THR A 147 -0.97 2.91 -16.37
CA THR A 147 -0.13 3.76 -15.52
C THR A 147 1.21 3.11 -15.24
N HIS A 148 2.16 3.91 -14.80
CA HIS A 148 3.49 3.49 -14.35
C HIS A 148 3.64 3.75 -12.85
N VAL A 149 4.49 2.99 -12.19
CA VAL A 149 4.75 3.08 -10.74
C VAL A 149 5.15 4.48 -10.26
N GLY A 150 5.71 5.31 -11.14
CA GLY A 150 6.09 6.70 -10.86
C GLY A 150 5.02 7.74 -11.18
N ASP A 151 3.83 7.34 -11.64
CA ASP A 151 2.77 8.31 -11.95
C ASP A 151 2.26 8.99 -10.68
N SER A 152 2.13 10.30 -10.76
CA SER A 152 1.53 11.12 -9.71
C SER A 152 0.00 11.10 -9.77
N ALA A 153 -0.66 11.53 -8.71
CA ALA A 153 -2.12 11.69 -8.67
C ALA A 153 -2.65 12.52 -9.86
N VAL A 154 -1.95 13.59 -10.23
CA VAL A 154 -2.32 14.43 -11.39
C VAL A 154 -2.24 13.65 -12.70
N GLN A 155 -1.17 12.89 -12.92
CA GLN A 155 -1.01 12.10 -14.13
C GLN A 155 -2.03 10.97 -14.23
N SER A 156 -2.26 10.24 -13.14
CA SER A 156 -3.25 9.16 -13.10
C SER A 156 -4.68 9.69 -13.27
N PHE A 157 -5.02 10.79 -12.61
CA PHE A 157 -6.33 11.43 -12.74
C PHE A 157 -6.60 11.92 -14.17
N ALA A 158 -5.57 12.48 -14.83
CA ALA A 158 -5.67 12.92 -16.23
C ALA A 158 -5.87 11.75 -17.20
N LYS A 159 -5.26 10.58 -16.94
CA LYS A 159 -5.47 9.34 -17.71
C LYS A 159 -6.89 8.78 -17.53
N GLY A 160 -7.55 9.08 -16.41
CA GLY A 160 -8.92 8.68 -16.11
C GLY A 160 -9.12 7.20 -15.87
N LYS A 161 -8.05 6.45 -15.64
CA LYS A 161 -8.02 5.00 -15.35
C LYS A 161 -6.74 4.70 -14.57
N GLY A 162 -6.71 3.62 -13.83
CA GLY A 162 -5.52 3.21 -13.10
C GLY A 162 -5.73 1.97 -12.22
N VAL A 163 -4.75 1.70 -11.38
CA VAL A 163 -4.76 0.57 -10.44
C VAL A 163 -4.85 1.07 -8.99
N CYS A 164 -4.82 0.16 -8.02
CA CYS A 164 -4.97 0.48 -6.60
C CYS A 164 -3.98 1.56 -6.10
N GLN A 165 -2.76 1.58 -6.59
CA GLN A 165 -1.78 2.62 -6.28
C GLN A 165 -2.26 4.01 -6.74
N ASP A 166 -2.78 4.12 -7.97
CA ASP A 166 -3.25 5.37 -8.56
C ASP A 166 -4.47 5.90 -7.81
N HIS A 167 -5.44 5.04 -7.60
CA HIS A 167 -6.64 5.34 -6.81
C HIS A 167 -6.28 5.86 -5.42
N THR A 168 -5.34 5.19 -4.75
CA THR A 168 -4.85 5.62 -3.44
C THR A 168 -4.20 7.00 -3.49
N HIS A 169 -3.30 7.26 -4.45
CA HIS A 169 -2.65 8.57 -4.59
C HIS A 169 -3.63 9.70 -4.84
N VAL A 170 -4.63 9.49 -5.72
CA VAL A 170 -5.64 10.53 -6.00
C VAL A 170 -6.55 10.73 -4.80
N PHE A 171 -6.96 9.68 -4.11
CA PHE A 171 -7.75 9.80 -2.87
C PHE A 171 -7.00 10.58 -1.79
N LEU A 172 -5.70 10.30 -1.58
CA LEU A 172 -4.86 11.03 -0.63
C LEU A 172 -4.74 12.51 -1.02
N ALA A 173 -4.56 12.81 -2.30
CA ALA A 173 -4.50 14.18 -2.80
C ALA A 173 -5.80 14.94 -2.50
N CYS A 174 -6.96 14.32 -2.77
CA CYS A 174 -8.30 14.85 -2.48
C CYS A 174 -8.51 15.08 -0.98
N ALA A 175 -8.27 14.05 -0.15
CA ALA A 175 -8.49 14.13 1.29
C ALA A 175 -7.64 15.23 1.94
N ARG A 176 -6.34 15.29 1.61
CA ARG A 176 -5.41 16.32 2.12
C ARG A 176 -5.79 17.73 1.67
N PHE A 177 -6.23 17.91 0.44
CA PHE A 177 -6.71 19.20 -0.06
C PHE A 177 -7.94 19.69 0.71
N LEU A 178 -8.79 18.77 1.17
CA LEU A 178 -9.93 19.07 2.03
C LEU A 178 -9.56 19.25 3.52
N GLY A 179 -8.29 19.09 3.87
CA GLY A 179 -7.79 19.25 5.24
C GLY A 179 -7.90 17.99 6.09
N VAL A 180 -8.09 16.81 5.46
CA VAL A 180 -8.13 15.52 6.16
C VAL A 180 -6.76 14.84 6.09
N SER A 181 -6.17 14.57 7.25
CA SER A 181 -4.93 13.78 7.33
C SER A 181 -5.15 12.40 6.74
N SER A 182 -4.30 11.98 5.81
CA SER A 182 -4.46 10.68 5.15
C SER A 182 -3.12 10.06 4.79
N ARG A 183 -3.01 8.72 4.91
CA ARG A 183 -1.79 7.97 4.68
C ARG A 183 -1.99 6.86 3.66
N TYR A 184 -0.94 6.60 2.88
CA TYR A 184 -0.84 5.47 1.98
C TYR A 184 -0.58 4.21 2.78
N VAL A 185 -1.24 3.11 2.44
CA VAL A 185 -0.97 1.79 3.01
C VAL A 185 -0.68 0.80 1.89
N SER A 186 0.37 0.02 2.06
CA SER A 186 0.67 -1.15 1.22
C SER A 186 0.48 -2.43 2.01
N GLY A 187 0.02 -3.46 1.32
CA GLY A 187 -0.22 -4.74 1.96
C GLY A 187 -0.73 -5.80 1.00
N TYR A 188 -1.54 -6.69 1.54
CA TYR A 188 -2.23 -7.73 0.79
C TYR A 188 -3.72 -7.66 1.07
N LEU A 189 -4.50 -8.11 0.10
CA LEU A 189 -5.95 -8.26 0.24
C LEU A 189 -6.32 -9.73 0.03
N HIS A 190 -7.02 -10.32 0.99
CA HIS A 190 -7.67 -11.61 0.81
C HIS A 190 -9.00 -11.42 0.09
N SER A 191 -9.19 -12.13 -1.01
CA SER A 191 -10.45 -12.18 -1.74
C SER A 191 -10.90 -13.64 -1.86
N ALA A 192 -12.14 -13.91 -1.44
CA ALA A 192 -12.74 -15.25 -1.57
C ALA A 192 -12.96 -15.65 -3.04
N GLU A 193 -13.03 -14.68 -3.94
CA GLU A 193 -13.31 -14.92 -5.37
C GLU A 193 -12.02 -15.08 -6.20
N ASN A 194 -10.88 -14.67 -5.66
CA ASN A 194 -9.62 -14.66 -6.41
C ASN A 194 -8.45 -15.03 -5.50
N GLU A 195 -8.01 -16.28 -5.55
CA GLU A 195 -6.86 -16.78 -4.77
C GLU A 195 -5.52 -16.15 -5.19
N GLN A 196 -5.44 -15.56 -6.38
CA GLN A 196 -4.26 -14.85 -6.86
C GLN A 196 -4.39 -13.37 -6.53
N VAL A 197 -3.96 -12.98 -5.35
CA VAL A 197 -3.95 -11.58 -4.96
C VAL A 197 -2.57 -10.99 -5.22
N ALA A 198 -2.54 -9.93 -6.00
CA ALA A 198 -1.37 -9.07 -6.10
C ALA A 198 -1.17 -8.31 -4.78
N SER A 199 0.02 -7.75 -4.56
CA SER A 199 0.20 -6.70 -3.57
C SER A 199 -0.88 -5.63 -3.79
N HIS A 200 -1.47 -5.15 -2.70
CA HIS A 200 -2.58 -4.21 -2.74
C HIS A 200 -2.22 -2.90 -2.04
N ALA A 201 -2.94 -1.84 -2.39
CA ALA A 201 -2.78 -0.53 -1.78
C ALA A 201 -4.14 0.10 -1.51
N TRP A 202 -4.24 0.81 -0.37
CA TRP A 202 -5.41 1.57 0.02
C TRP A 202 -5.01 2.82 0.80
N ALA A 203 -5.97 3.69 1.05
CA ALA A 203 -5.78 4.87 1.87
C ALA A 203 -6.34 4.66 3.28
N GLU A 204 -5.74 5.30 4.27
CA GLU A 204 -6.35 5.52 5.57
C GLU A 204 -6.47 7.02 5.84
N ALA A 205 -7.63 7.46 6.33
CA ALA A 205 -7.90 8.85 6.69
C ALA A 205 -8.19 9.00 8.19
N TRP A 206 -7.75 10.11 8.78
CA TRP A 206 -7.95 10.41 10.19
C TRP A 206 -9.33 11.01 10.41
N VAL A 207 -10.25 10.22 10.93
CA VAL A 207 -11.64 10.59 11.14
C VAL A 207 -12.07 10.18 12.55
N GLY A 208 -12.68 11.10 13.30
CA GLY A 208 -13.19 10.80 14.64
C GLY A 208 -12.12 10.36 15.65
N GLY A 209 -10.86 10.81 15.48
CA GLY A 209 -9.74 10.45 16.35
C GLY A 209 -9.15 9.07 16.06
N ARG A 210 -9.39 8.50 14.87
CA ARG A 210 -8.88 7.19 14.44
C ARG A 210 -8.58 7.15 12.95
N TRP A 211 -7.70 6.23 12.55
CA TRP A 211 -7.42 5.92 11.15
C TRP A 211 -8.48 4.95 10.62
N ILE A 212 -9.21 5.38 9.61
CA ILE A 212 -10.23 4.59 8.91
C ILE A 212 -9.73 4.27 7.51
N GLY A 213 -9.83 3.01 7.09
CA GLY A 213 -9.39 2.56 5.78
C GLY A 213 -10.43 2.77 4.69
N TYR A 214 -9.97 3.20 3.51
CA TYR A 214 -10.76 3.43 2.29
C TYR A 214 -10.08 2.72 1.12
N ASP A 215 -10.68 1.64 0.65
CA ASP A 215 -10.20 0.92 -0.53
C ASP A 215 -11.00 1.33 -1.77
N VAL A 216 -10.47 2.32 -2.47
CA VAL A 216 -11.13 2.90 -3.66
C VAL A 216 -11.35 1.85 -4.74
N SER A 217 -10.36 0.99 -4.98
CA SER A 217 -10.42 -0.01 -6.06
C SER A 217 -11.52 -1.03 -5.88
N ASN A 218 -11.89 -1.33 -4.63
CA ASN A 218 -12.91 -2.29 -4.28
C ASN A 218 -14.20 -1.65 -3.75
N SER A 219 -14.29 -0.33 -3.70
CA SER A 219 -15.44 0.42 -3.17
C SER A 219 -15.83 -0.01 -1.76
N SER A 220 -14.85 -0.27 -0.91
CA SER A 220 -15.07 -0.84 0.43
C SER A 220 -14.22 -0.17 1.50
N ASP A 221 -14.63 -0.34 2.75
CA ASP A 221 -13.74 -0.09 3.87
C ASP A 221 -12.58 -1.09 3.85
N ALA A 222 -11.37 -0.61 4.12
CA ALA A 222 -10.22 -1.48 4.24
C ALA A 222 -10.19 -2.14 5.64
N ASP A 223 -11.11 -3.05 5.89
CA ASP A 223 -11.32 -3.72 7.19
C ASP A 223 -11.17 -5.23 7.10
N ARG A 224 -11.90 -5.89 6.21
CA ARG A 224 -11.91 -7.34 6.08
C ARG A 224 -10.94 -7.80 5.01
N GLY A 225 -10.03 -8.69 5.38
CA GLY A 225 -9.07 -9.27 4.45
C GLY A 225 -7.84 -8.41 4.15
N HIS A 226 -7.74 -7.18 4.65
CA HIS A 226 -6.60 -6.29 4.42
C HIS A 226 -5.46 -6.54 5.42
N ILE A 227 -4.34 -7.08 4.96
CA ILE A 227 -3.12 -7.28 5.74
C ILE A 227 -2.16 -6.12 5.45
N ARG A 228 -1.91 -5.26 6.44
CA ARG A 228 -1.00 -4.13 6.32
C ARG A 228 0.46 -4.56 6.47
N LEU A 229 1.29 -4.18 5.49
CA LEU A 229 2.75 -4.30 5.56
C LEU A 229 3.38 -3.00 6.03
N ALA A 230 3.07 -1.89 5.36
CA ALA A 230 3.65 -0.60 5.66
C ALA A 230 2.67 0.54 5.36
N HIS A 231 2.94 1.70 5.97
CA HIS A 231 2.22 2.92 5.64
C HIS A 231 3.18 4.13 5.58
N GLY A 232 2.74 5.19 4.91
CA GLY A 232 3.54 6.38 4.75
C GLY A 232 2.79 7.52 4.07
N LEU A 233 3.49 8.54 3.61
CA LEU A 233 2.88 9.66 2.90
C LEU A 233 2.39 9.29 1.50
N ASP A 234 3.05 8.33 0.87
CA ASP A 234 2.80 7.89 -0.50
C ASP A 234 3.44 6.52 -0.75
N TYR A 235 3.37 6.04 -2.01
CA TYR A 235 4.01 4.80 -2.41
C TYR A 235 5.52 4.78 -2.15
N GLU A 236 6.24 5.89 -2.35
CA GLU A 236 7.69 5.91 -2.14
C GLU A 236 8.09 5.59 -0.69
N SER A 237 7.29 6.05 0.27
CA SER A 237 7.50 5.82 1.70
C SER A 237 6.96 4.48 2.21
N ALA A 238 6.03 3.84 1.48
CA ALA A 238 5.37 2.61 1.90
C ALA A 238 5.56 1.41 0.96
N SER A 239 6.33 1.56 -0.14
CA SER A 239 6.53 0.47 -1.11
C SER A 239 7.14 -0.79 -0.45
N PRO A 240 6.64 -2.00 -0.79
CA PRO A 240 7.18 -3.25 -0.25
C PRO A 240 8.66 -3.47 -0.58
N VAL A 241 9.06 -3.11 -1.80
CA VAL A 241 10.45 -3.19 -2.26
C VAL A 241 10.82 -1.89 -2.94
N ARG A 242 11.93 -1.29 -2.49
CA ARG A 242 12.55 -0.13 -3.14
C ARG A 242 14.05 -0.27 -3.13
N GLY A 243 14.69 -0.11 -4.28
CA GLY A 243 16.12 -0.33 -4.38
C GLY A 243 16.83 0.54 -5.39
N MET A 244 18.15 0.48 -5.34
CA MET A 244 19.06 0.97 -6.34
C MET A 244 20.06 -0.11 -6.69
N ARG A 245 20.55 -0.09 -7.92
CA ARG A 245 21.55 -1.06 -8.40
C ARG A 245 22.61 -0.42 -9.29
N ILE A 246 23.73 -1.08 -9.37
CA ILE A 246 24.81 -0.77 -10.29
C ILE A 246 25.04 -1.96 -11.20
N GLY A 247 24.91 -1.78 -12.50
CA GLY A 247 24.99 -2.84 -13.49
C GLY A 247 23.65 -3.49 -13.77
N GLY A 248 23.62 -4.66 -14.39
CA GLY A 248 22.43 -5.45 -14.68
C GLY A 248 21.81 -5.23 -16.07
N GLY A 249 21.99 -4.08 -16.72
CA GLY A 249 21.28 -3.78 -17.98
C GLY A 249 19.78 -3.58 -17.77
N ASN A 250 18.96 -4.01 -18.71
CA ASN A 250 17.50 -3.96 -18.56
C ASN A 250 17.02 -4.95 -17.49
N GLU A 251 15.88 -4.62 -16.87
CA GLU A 251 15.27 -5.36 -15.78
C GLU A 251 13.89 -5.85 -16.20
N THR A 252 13.60 -7.10 -15.88
CA THR A 252 12.24 -7.64 -15.88
C THR A 252 11.89 -8.01 -14.44
N MET A 253 10.75 -7.53 -13.95
CA MET A 253 10.24 -7.81 -12.59
C MET A 253 8.92 -8.56 -12.69
N HIS A 254 8.80 -9.62 -11.89
CA HIS A 254 7.55 -10.30 -11.65
C HIS A 254 7.27 -10.30 -10.15
N SER A 255 6.05 -9.96 -9.77
CA SER A 255 5.58 -10.03 -8.40
C SER A 255 4.32 -10.89 -8.35
N PHE A 256 4.28 -11.80 -7.40
CA PHE A 256 3.17 -12.71 -7.16
C PHE A 256 2.90 -12.77 -5.65
N ALA A 257 1.64 -12.63 -5.26
CA ALA A 257 1.23 -12.85 -3.87
C ALA A 257 -0.01 -13.75 -3.84
N LYS A 258 -0.07 -14.62 -2.85
CA LYS A 258 -1.21 -15.48 -2.55
C LYS A 258 -1.59 -15.30 -1.09
N VAL A 259 -2.90 -15.16 -0.84
CA VAL A 259 -3.46 -15.08 0.50
C VAL A 259 -4.59 -16.09 0.61
N GLU A 260 -4.46 -17.04 1.53
CA GLU A 260 -5.41 -18.12 1.75
C GLU A 260 -5.95 -18.06 3.18
N SER A 261 -7.23 -18.37 3.36
CA SER A 261 -7.80 -18.57 4.70
C SER A 261 -7.45 -19.98 5.20
N ASP A 262 -7.09 -20.10 6.49
CA ASP A 262 -7.00 -21.39 7.15
C ASP A 262 -8.42 -21.98 7.29
N ILE A 263 -8.76 -22.95 6.44
CA ILE A 263 -10.09 -23.59 6.39
C ILE A 263 -10.35 -24.52 7.60
N TYR A 264 -9.42 -24.64 8.55
CA TYR A 264 -9.46 -25.63 9.62
C TYR A 264 -10.20 -25.20 10.91
N ASP A 265 -10.89 -24.08 10.96
CA ASP A 265 -11.62 -23.63 12.19
C ASP A 265 -13.16 -23.83 12.14
N GLN A 266 -13.68 -24.79 11.33
CA GLN A 266 -15.08 -25.24 11.40
C GLN A 266 -15.17 -26.78 11.39
N GLN A 267 -14.80 -27.42 12.49
CA GLN A 267 -15.32 -28.73 12.90
C GLN A 267 -15.52 -28.76 14.40
#